data_fde2e421103f4dce9eb56bee0aab5d7b
#
_entry.id   fde2e421103f4dce9eb56bee0aab5d7b
#
_cell.length_a   1.000
_cell.length_b   1.000
_cell.length_c   1.000
_cell.angle_alpha   90.00
_cell.angle_beta   90.00
_cell.angle_gamma   90.00
#
_symmetry.space_group_name_H-M   'P 1'
#
loop_
_entity.id
_entity.type
_entity.pdbx_description
1 polymer ?
#
loop_
_entity_poly.entity_id
_entity_poly.type
_entity_poly.pdbx_seq_one_letter_code
_entity_poly.pdbx_strand_id
1 'polypeptide(L)'
;WIMMIVCSVMVSGQEYDGYYTNPILPSGADPWVVKHEGWYYYCCGVPGGIGVSRSRDLHKINPPVRVWKAPEKGQWNSTCIWAPDLHFWKGKWYIFYAGGYSGPPFIHQKTGVLESVTSDAMGEYIDKGMLFTGDVLGDWKNNRWAIDMTLLEHKGQLYAVWSGWENSEPTDKTQQHLYIAKMENPWTMASGRVKISSPDRYY
;
A
#
# COMPACT_ATOMS: atom_id res chain seq x y z
N TRP A 1 42.07 -32.38 -23.21
CA TRP A 1 40.71 -32.16 -23.74
C TRP A 1 39.81 -31.99 -22.54
N ILE A 2 39.42 -30.73 -22.25
CA ILE A 2 38.46 -30.39 -21.23
C ILE A 2 37.11 -30.30 -21.95
N MET A 3 36.21 -31.19 -21.60
CA MET A 3 34.84 -31.23 -22.12
C MET A 3 33.99 -30.25 -21.29
N MET A 4 33.68 -29.08 -21.86
CA MET A 4 32.71 -28.16 -21.27
C MET A 4 31.31 -28.76 -21.44
N ILE A 5 30.68 -29.16 -20.33
CA ILE A 5 29.27 -29.49 -20.30
C ILE A 5 28.51 -28.17 -20.21
N VAL A 6 27.91 -27.73 -21.33
CA VAL A 6 26.97 -26.63 -21.36
C VAL A 6 25.63 -27.16 -20.85
N CYS A 7 25.31 -26.88 -19.59
CA CYS A 7 24.00 -27.15 -19.05
C CYS A 7 23.03 -26.05 -19.54
N SER A 8 22.31 -26.33 -20.62
CA SER A 8 21.21 -25.46 -21.07
C SER A 8 20.04 -25.61 -20.09
N VAL A 9 19.87 -24.61 -19.24
CA VAL A 9 18.64 -24.47 -18.44
C VAL A 9 17.53 -24.11 -19.40
N MET A 10 16.70 -25.09 -19.76
CA MET A 10 15.43 -24.84 -20.45
C MET A 10 14.52 -24.11 -19.44
N VAL A 11 14.43 -22.79 -19.56
CA VAL A 11 13.36 -22.03 -18.95
C VAL A 11 12.11 -22.37 -19.76
N SER A 12 11.31 -23.32 -19.26
CA SER A 12 9.96 -23.55 -19.80
C SER A 12 9.13 -22.31 -19.43
N GLY A 13 9.07 -21.34 -20.33
CA GLY A 13 8.05 -20.32 -20.30
C GLY A 13 6.71 -21.06 -20.39
N GLN A 14 5.82 -20.87 -19.42
CA GLN A 14 4.47 -21.37 -19.52
C GLN A 14 3.84 -20.65 -20.72
N GLU A 15 3.55 -21.36 -21.80
CA GLU A 15 2.84 -20.79 -22.95
C GLU A 15 1.49 -20.27 -22.46
N TYR A 16 1.30 -18.96 -22.59
CA TYR A 16 0.03 -18.30 -22.36
C TYR A 16 -0.86 -18.61 -23.58
N ASP A 17 -1.95 -19.31 -23.35
CA ASP A 17 -2.90 -19.68 -24.41
C ASP A 17 -3.76 -18.51 -24.93
N GLY A 18 -3.51 -17.31 -24.42
CA GLY A 18 -4.21 -16.10 -24.83
C GLY A 18 -5.57 -15.90 -24.19
N TYR A 19 -5.99 -16.79 -23.30
CA TYR A 19 -7.29 -16.72 -22.61
C TYR A 19 -7.11 -16.63 -21.11
N TYR A 20 -7.97 -15.85 -20.46
CA TYR A 20 -8.11 -15.81 -19.00
C TYR A 20 -9.57 -15.65 -18.62
N THR A 21 -9.93 -16.13 -17.43
CA THR A 21 -11.30 -16.05 -16.93
C THR A 21 -11.43 -14.93 -15.91
N ASN A 22 -12.39 -14.04 -16.11
CA ASN A 22 -12.78 -13.03 -15.13
C ASN A 22 -14.01 -13.51 -14.33
N PRO A 23 -14.11 -13.17 -13.03
CA PRO A 23 -13.07 -12.50 -12.24
C PRO A 23 -11.92 -13.46 -11.87
N ILE A 24 -10.69 -12.94 -11.77
CA ILE A 24 -9.53 -13.73 -11.28
C ILE A 24 -9.73 -14.16 -9.82
N LEU A 25 -10.35 -13.29 -9.03
CA LEU A 25 -10.76 -13.58 -7.65
C LEU A 25 -12.28 -13.42 -7.51
N PRO A 26 -12.95 -14.29 -6.78
CA PRO A 26 -14.41 -14.23 -6.60
C PRO A 26 -14.87 -13.01 -5.78
N SER A 27 -13.98 -12.44 -4.99
CA SER A 27 -14.21 -11.24 -4.18
C SER A 27 -12.88 -10.55 -3.89
N GLY A 28 -12.95 -9.25 -3.58
CA GLY A 28 -11.79 -8.44 -3.22
C GLY A 28 -12.15 -6.96 -3.31
N ALA A 29 -11.41 -6.14 -2.59
CA ALA A 29 -11.46 -4.68 -2.67
C ALA A 29 -10.03 -4.16 -2.76
N ASP A 30 -9.85 -2.99 -3.37
CA ASP A 30 -8.59 -2.24 -3.40
C ASP A 30 -7.37 -3.13 -3.79
N PRO A 31 -7.39 -3.80 -4.96
CA PRO A 31 -6.33 -4.72 -5.33
C PRO A 31 -5.04 -3.97 -5.63
N TRP A 32 -3.95 -4.36 -4.99
CA TRP A 32 -2.62 -3.87 -5.31
C TRP A 32 -1.71 -5.00 -5.77
N VAL A 33 -1.09 -4.82 -6.92
CA VAL A 33 -0.14 -5.79 -7.49
C VAL A 33 1.13 -5.10 -7.90
N VAL A 34 2.26 -5.60 -7.44
CA VAL A 34 3.59 -5.15 -7.87
C VAL A 34 4.40 -6.32 -8.46
N LYS A 35 5.13 -6.05 -9.55
CA LYS A 35 6.07 -7.00 -10.14
C LYS A 35 7.48 -6.70 -9.66
N HIS A 36 8.13 -7.70 -9.05
CA HIS A 36 9.51 -7.60 -8.59
C HIS A 36 10.24 -8.94 -8.80
N GLU A 37 11.43 -8.91 -9.40
CA GLU A 37 12.27 -10.10 -9.69
C GLU A 37 11.51 -11.26 -10.33
N GLY A 38 10.63 -10.94 -11.28
CA GLY A 38 9.83 -11.91 -12.04
C GLY A 38 8.69 -12.56 -11.26
N TRP A 39 8.36 -12.07 -10.06
CA TRP A 39 7.17 -12.42 -9.30
C TRP A 39 6.17 -11.27 -9.31
N TYR A 40 4.88 -11.61 -9.31
CA TYR A 40 3.77 -10.72 -9.01
C TYR A 40 3.40 -10.91 -7.53
N TYR A 41 3.42 -9.81 -6.78
CA TYR A 41 3.00 -9.77 -5.39
C TYR A 41 1.65 -9.07 -5.31
N TYR A 42 0.66 -9.77 -4.78
CA TYR A 42 -0.67 -9.24 -4.52
C TYR A 42 -0.80 -8.92 -3.04
N CYS A 43 -1.12 -7.66 -2.73
CA CYS A 43 -1.34 -7.17 -1.37
C CYS A 43 -2.82 -6.82 -1.20
N CYS A 44 -3.43 -7.24 -0.09
CA CYS A 44 -4.85 -7.01 0.17
C CYS A 44 -5.18 -7.03 1.66
N GLY A 45 -6.35 -6.50 2.00
CA GLY A 45 -6.94 -6.70 3.32
C GLY A 45 -7.32 -8.18 3.52
N VAL A 46 -7.01 -8.69 4.71
CA VAL A 46 -7.45 -10.03 5.16
C VAL A 46 -8.12 -9.90 6.54
N PRO A 47 -8.87 -10.90 7.02
CA PRO A 47 -9.49 -10.83 8.34
C PRO A 47 -8.47 -10.46 9.44
N GLY A 48 -8.68 -9.29 10.03
CA GLY A 48 -7.85 -8.76 11.13
C GLY A 48 -6.46 -8.28 10.72
N GLY A 49 -6.23 -7.87 9.47
CA GLY A 49 -4.93 -7.33 9.07
C GLY A 49 -4.70 -7.24 7.57
N ILE A 50 -3.45 -7.38 7.17
CA ILE A 50 -2.99 -7.28 5.79
C ILE A 50 -2.31 -8.59 5.39
N GLY A 51 -2.58 -9.03 4.16
CA GLY A 51 -2.00 -10.22 3.56
C GLY A 51 -1.26 -9.92 2.28
N VAL A 52 -0.27 -10.76 2.00
CA VAL A 52 0.51 -10.75 0.75
C VAL A 52 0.55 -12.15 0.18
N SER A 53 0.39 -12.27 -1.12
CA SER A 53 0.67 -13.50 -1.86
C SER A 53 1.61 -13.22 -3.03
N ARG A 54 2.21 -14.25 -3.60
CA ARG A 54 3.03 -14.14 -4.80
C ARG A 54 2.72 -15.22 -5.82
N SER A 55 2.87 -14.89 -7.10
CA SER A 55 2.72 -15.81 -8.21
C SER A 55 3.69 -15.44 -9.34
N ARG A 56 4.04 -16.42 -10.17
CA ARG A 56 4.72 -16.17 -11.46
C ARG A 56 3.73 -15.81 -12.57
N ASP A 57 2.45 -16.04 -12.33
CA ASP A 57 1.37 -15.83 -13.27
C ASP A 57 0.37 -14.82 -12.68
N LEU A 58 0.18 -13.69 -13.35
CA LEU A 58 -0.76 -12.65 -12.90
C LEU A 58 -2.22 -13.14 -12.86
N HIS A 59 -2.55 -14.16 -13.66
CA HIS A 59 -3.90 -14.72 -13.71
C HIS A 59 -4.17 -15.76 -12.60
N LYS A 60 -3.14 -16.11 -11.81
CA LYS A 60 -3.23 -17.08 -10.71
C LYS A 60 -2.79 -16.45 -9.41
N ILE A 61 -3.73 -15.85 -8.70
CA ILE A 61 -3.46 -15.27 -7.38
C ILE A 61 -3.60 -16.39 -6.34
N ASN A 62 -2.50 -16.70 -5.67
CA ASN A 62 -2.48 -17.62 -4.55
C ASN A 62 -3.17 -17.02 -3.31
N PRO A 63 -3.70 -17.85 -2.39
CA PRO A 63 -4.21 -17.34 -1.12
C PRO A 63 -3.17 -16.49 -0.39
N PRO A 64 -3.52 -15.28 0.09
CA PRO A 64 -2.58 -14.41 0.79
C PRO A 64 -2.24 -14.96 2.17
N VAL A 65 -0.98 -14.85 2.54
CA VAL A 65 -0.50 -15.08 3.91
C VAL A 65 -0.63 -13.76 4.67
N ARG A 66 -1.22 -13.79 5.88
CA ARG A 66 -1.28 -12.59 6.71
C ARG A 66 0.11 -12.23 7.21
N VAL A 67 0.62 -11.07 6.77
CA VAL A 67 1.96 -10.56 7.10
C VAL A 67 1.95 -9.57 8.26
N TRP A 68 0.78 -8.99 8.56
CA TRP A 68 0.59 -8.09 9.69
C TRP A 68 -0.82 -8.24 10.28
N LYS A 69 -0.92 -8.20 11.61
CA LYS A 69 -2.17 -8.22 12.37
C LYS A 69 -2.45 -6.82 12.89
N ALA A 70 -3.67 -6.32 12.66
CA ALA A 70 -4.11 -5.06 13.24
C ALA A 70 -4.07 -5.12 14.78
N PRO A 71 -3.70 -4.03 15.46
CA PRO A 71 -3.65 -3.97 16.90
C PRO A 71 -5.04 -4.11 17.52
N GLU A 72 -5.05 -4.29 18.85
CA GLU A 72 -6.29 -4.43 19.61
C GLU A 72 -7.10 -3.12 19.61
N LYS A 73 -8.40 -3.27 19.92
CA LYS A 73 -9.33 -2.15 20.03
C LYS A 73 -8.80 -1.04 20.94
N GLY A 74 -8.90 0.20 20.47
CA GLY A 74 -8.43 1.39 21.18
C GLY A 74 -7.19 2.04 20.54
N GLN A 75 -6.51 1.34 19.64
CA GLN A 75 -5.46 1.92 18.82
C GLN A 75 -6.06 2.64 17.60
N TRP A 76 -5.36 3.64 17.07
CA TRP A 76 -5.83 4.46 15.95
C TRP A 76 -6.13 3.64 14.67
N ASN A 77 -5.47 2.51 14.50
CA ASN A 77 -5.52 1.59 13.36
C ASN A 77 -6.06 0.20 13.75
N SER A 78 -6.96 0.14 14.73
CA SER A 78 -7.46 -1.14 15.23
C SER A 78 -8.56 -1.77 14.38
N THR A 79 -9.11 -1.02 13.42
CA THR A 79 -10.15 -1.48 12.49
C THR A 79 -10.11 -0.69 11.19
N CYS A 80 -11.01 -1.00 10.26
CA CYS A 80 -11.13 -0.31 8.98
C CYS A 80 -9.78 -0.20 8.25
N ILE A 81 -9.05 -1.34 8.18
CA ILE A 81 -7.79 -1.45 7.47
C ILE A 81 -8.11 -1.57 5.99
N TRP A 82 -7.75 -0.54 5.22
CA TRP A 82 -8.13 -0.40 3.81
C TRP A 82 -6.92 -0.19 2.92
N ALA A 83 -7.10 -0.52 1.63
CA ALA A 83 -6.23 -0.20 0.52
C ALA A 83 -4.73 -0.34 0.82
N PRO A 84 -4.26 -1.54 1.22
CA PRO A 84 -2.84 -1.75 1.43
C PRO A 84 -2.09 -1.71 0.10
N ASP A 85 -1.05 -0.88 0.04
CA ASP A 85 -0.23 -0.58 -1.13
C ASP A 85 1.22 -0.98 -0.85
N LEU A 86 1.73 -1.99 -1.59
CA LEU A 86 3.03 -2.64 -1.36
C LEU A 86 4.11 -2.09 -2.28
N HIS A 87 5.22 -1.63 -1.71
CA HIS A 87 6.38 -1.11 -2.42
C HIS A 87 7.68 -1.78 -2.00
N PHE A 88 8.58 -2.01 -2.96
CA PHE A 88 9.96 -2.39 -2.68
C PHE A 88 10.87 -1.16 -2.79
N TRP A 89 11.64 -0.87 -1.75
CA TRP A 89 12.59 0.24 -1.74
C TRP A 89 13.81 -0.09 -0.89
N LYS A 90 15.01 0.09 -1.48
CA LYS A 90 16.32 -0.12 -0.84
C LYS A 90 16.44 -1.43 -0.05
N GLY A 91 16.00 -2.54 -0.65
CA GLY A 91 16.18 -3.89 -0.07
C GLY A 91 15.10 -4.33 0.90
N LYS A 92 14.08 -3.49 1.14
CA LYS A 92 12.94 -3.81 2.01
C LYS A 92 11.60 -3.54 1.35
N TRP A 93 10.55 -4.12 1.90
CA TRP A 93 9.17 -3.91 1.50
C TRP A 93 8.46 -2.99 2.48
N TYR A 94 7.61 -2.15 1.94
CA TYR A 94 6.79 -1.21 2.69
C TYR A 94 5.34 -1.37 2.26
N ILE A 95 4.42 -1.38 3.23
CA ILE A 95 2.99 -1.40 2.97
C ILE A 95 2.39 -0.14 3.56
N PHE A 96 1.88 0.74 2.69
CA PHE A 96 1.05 1.86 3.10
C PHE A 96 -0.39 1.36 3.24
N TYR A 97 -1.10 1.83 4.25
CA TYR A 97 -2.48 1.40 4.49
C TYR A 97 -3.27 2.51 5.17
N ALA A 98 -4.58 2.53 4.95
CA ALA A 98 -5.46 3.34 5.77
C ALA A 98 -5.99 2.52 6.95
N GLY A 99 -6.11 3.16 8.11
CA GLY A 99 -6.68 2.55 9.31
C GLY A 99 -7.49 3.55 10.12
N GLY A 100 -8.44 3.05 10.87
CA GLY A 100 -9.26 3.81 11.78
C GLY A 100 -9.55 3.02 13.06
N TYR A 101 -10.23 3.63 14.02
CA TYR A 101 -10.64 2.96 15.26
C TYR A 101 -12.16 2.76 15.35
N SER A 102 -12.92 3.33 14.41
CA SER A 102 -14.38 3.19 14.34
C SER A 102 -14.91 3.49 12.94
N GLY A 103 -16.13 3.05 12.66
CA GLY A 103 -16.92 3.35 11.48
C GLY A 103 -18.12 2.42 11.34
N PRO A 104 -19.08 2.72 10.55
CA PRO A 104 -19.46 4.02 9.98
C PRO A 104 -19.94 5.03 11.05
N PRO A 105 -19.79 6.34 10.82
CA PRO A 105 -19.12 7.00 9.69
C PRO A 105 -17.59 6.86 9.77
N PHE A 106 -16.93 6.76 8.60
CA PHE A 106 -15.48 6.53 8.49
C PHE A 106 -14.69 7.84 8.52
N ILE A 107 -14.82 8.57 9.62
CA ILE A 107 -14.26 9.92 9.82
C ILE A 107 -12.88 9.90 10.50
N HIS A 108 -12.37 8.73 10.88
CA HIS A 108 -11.15 8.58 11.67
C HIS A 108 -9.99 7.99 10.89
N GLN A 109 -10.13 7.86 9.57
CA GLN A 109 -9.09 7.24 8.73
C GLN A 109 -7.82 8.09 8.71
N LYS A 110 -6.72 7.41 8.96
CA LYS A 110 -5.36 7.92 8.86
C LYS A 110 -4.52 6.91 8.08
N THR A 111 -3.44 7.37 7.50
CA THR A 111 -2.51 6.47 6.83
C THR A 111 -1.36 6.08 7.75
N GLY A 112 -1.01 4.81 7.73
CA GLY A 112 0.18 4.25 8.35
C GLY A 112 1.05 3.53 7.36
N VAL A 113 2.22 3.11 7.82
CA VAL A 113 3.16 2.34 7.02
C VAL A 113 3.79 1.22 7.82
N LEU A 114 3.90 0.07 7.20
CA LEU A 114 4.60 -1.12 7.70
C LEU A 114 5.93 -1.25 6.97
N GLU A 115 6.97 -1.74 7.66
CA GLU A 115 8.26 -2.10 7.08
C GLU A 115 8.50 -3.59 7.27
N SER A 116 8.90 -4.30 6.22
CA SER A 116 9.27 -5.71 6.33
C SER A 116 10.50 -5.92 7.22
N VAL A 117 10.47 -6.94 8.06
CA VAL A 117 11.63 -7.30 8.91
C VAL A 117 12.82 -7.72 8.05
N THR A 118 12.55 -8.46 6.97
CA THR A 118 13.55 -8.96 6.02
C THR A 118 13.26 -8.45 4.60
N SER A 119 13.99 -8.93 3.60
CA SER A 119 13.72 -8.70 2.18
C SER A 119 12.59 -9.57 1.60
N ASP A 120 11.94 -10.41 2.41
CA ASP A 120 10.79 -11.21 1.96
C ASP A 120 9.49 -10.43 2.12
N ALA A 121 8.80 -10.19 1.00
CA ALA A 121 7.49 -9.51 0.98
C ALA A 121 6.40 -10.27 1.73
N MET A 122 6.54 -11.59 1.88
CA MET A 122 5.58 -12.45 2.58
C MET A 122 5.99 -12.73 4.05
N GLY A 123 7.09 -12.11 4.51
CA GLY A 123 7.56 -12.19 5.88
C GLY A 123 6.77 -11.30 6.84
N GLU A 124 7.30 -11.14 8.04
CA GLU A 124 6.76 -10.28 9.09
C GLU A 124 7.02 -8.80 8.80
N TYR A 125 6.08 -7.94 9.20
CA TYR A 125 6.19 -6.49 9.12
C TYR A 125 6.08 -5.83 10.49
N ILE A 126 6.84 -4.75 10.67
CA ILE A 126 6.79 -3.87 11.84
C ILE A 126 6.01 -2.62 11.48
N ASP A 127 5.05 -2.24 12.30
CA ASP A 127 4.31 -0.98 12.17
C ASP A 127 5.24 0.20 12.53
N LYS A 128 5.47 1.08 11.55
CA LYS A 128 6.26 2.32 11.71
C LYS A 128 5.39 3.47 12.23
N GLY A 129 4.09 3.23 12.37
CA GLY A 129 3.12 4.19 12.89
C GLY A 129 2.41 5.01 11.85
N MET A 130 1.67 5.99 12.35
CA MET A 130 0.88 6.93 11.56
C MET A 130 1.80 7.91 10.82
N LEU A 131 1.46 8.21 9.57
CA LEU A 131 2.11 9.26 8.78
C LEU A 131 1.45 10.63 9.00
N PHE A 132 2.25 11.67 8.89
CA PHE A 132 1.75 13.05 8.94
C PHE A 132 1.18 13.45 7.57
N THR A 133 -0.08 13.89 7.55
CA THR A 133 -0.81 14.26 6.32
C THR A 133 -1.42 15.67 6.39
N GLY A 134 -0.91 16.51 7.31
CA GLY A 134 -1.36 17.87 7.52
C GLY A 134 -0.64 18.92 6.67
N ASP A 135 -1.04 20.19 6.85
CA ASP A 135 -0.54 21.32 6.07
C ASP A 135 0.82 21.83 6.56
N VAL A 136 1.03 21.83 7.86
CA VAL A 136 2.27 22.31 8.50
C VAL A 136 2.98 21.13 9.16
N LEU A 137 4.15 20.76 8.63
CA LEU A 137 4.93 19.62 9.11
C LEU A 137 5.15 19.70 10.63
N GLY A 138 4.83 18.60 11.32
CA GLY A 138 4.95 18.47 12.77
C GLY A 138 3.74 18.97 13.58
N ASP A 139 2.77 19.59 12.97
CA ASP A 139 1.52 19.98 13.63
C ASP A 139 0.53 18.78 13.70
N TRP A 140 0.86 17.81 14.54
CA TRP A 140 0.09 16.57 14.69
C TRP A 140 -1.36 16.77 15.17
N LYS A 141 -1.68 17.89 15.80
CA LYS A 141 -3.06 18.24 16.19
C LYS A 141 -3.95 18.44 14.96
N ASN A 142 -3.34 18.88 13.86
CA ASN A 142 -3.98 19.11 12.58
C ASN A 142 -3.61 18.02 11.56
N ASN A 143 -3.26 16.81 12.00
CA ASN A 143 -3.11 15.67 11.10
C ASN A 143 -4.45 15.34 10.43
N ARG A 144 -4.46 15.25 9.10
CA ARG A 144 -5.69 15.17 8.30
C ARG A 144 -6.14 13.74 8.07
N TRP A 145 -7.40 13.60 7.73
CA TRP A 145 -7.95 12.36 7.18
C TRP A 145 -7.26 12.02 5.87
N ALA A 146 -6.83 10.76 5.71
CA ALA A 146 -6.06 10.32 4.56
C ALA A 146 -6.22 8.81 4.32
N ILE A 147 -6.42 8.44 3.05
CA ILE A 147 -6.51 7.05 2.57
C ILE A 147 -5.75 6.89 1.24
N ASP A 148 -5.59 5.66 0.79
CA ASP A 148 -5.09 5.30 -0.54
C ASP A 148 -3.71 5.94 -0.83
N MET A 149 -2.82 5.88 0.16
CA MET A 149 -1.49 6.45 0.03
C MET A 149 -0.58 5.53 -0.74
N THR A 150 0.10 6.09 -1.74
CA THR A 150 1.12 5.42 -2.54
C THR A 150 2.46 6.15 -2.47
N LEU A 151 3.55 5.39 -2.67
CA LEU A 151 4.91 5.90 -2.71
C LEU A 151 5.33 6.20 -4.16
N LEU A 152 5.86 7.39 -4.39
CA LEU A 152 6.42 7.83 -5.67
C LEU A 152 7.89 8.21 -5.50
N GLU A 153 8.79 7.59 -6.26
CA GLU A 153 10.16 8.07 -6.40
C GLU A 153 10.31 8.83 -7.71
N HIS A 154 10.74 10.08 -7.64
CA HIS A 154 11.01 10.91 -8.80
C HIS A 154 12.34 11.66 -8.66
N LYS A 155 13.26 11.44 -9.60
CA LYS A 155 14.59 12.07 -9.61
C LYS A 155 15.35 11.94 -8.28
N GLY A 156 15.27 10.77 -7.65
CA GLY A 156 15.94 10.47 -6.36
C GLY A 156 15.26 11.06 -5.14
N GLN A 157 14.12 11.74 -5.28
CA GLN A 157 13.29 12.24 -4.18
C GLN A 157 12.07 11.35 -4.00
N LEU A 158 11.79 10.95 -2.76
CA LEU A 158 10.57 10.25 -2.39
C LEU A 158 9.43 11.23 -2.15
N TYR A 159 8.24 10.83 -2.55
CA TYR A 159 6.98 11.50 -2.31
C TYR A 159 5.92 10.49 -1.87
N ALA A 160 5.03 10.93 -1.00
CA ALA A 160 3.75 10.27 -0.77
C ALA A 160 2.67 11.00 -1.58
N VAL A 161 1.76 10.24 -2.19
CA VAL A 161 0.55 10.75 -2.86
C VAL A 161 -0.65 10.06 -2.26
N TRP A 162 -1.70 10.79 -1.92
CA TRP A 162 -2.87 10.20 -1.26
C TRP A 162 -4.15 10.97 -1.51
N SER A 163 -5.28 10.32 -1.22
CA SER A 163 -6.59 10.95 -1.11
C SER A 163 -6.83 11.46 0.30
N GLY A 164 -7.27 12.70 0.45
CA GLY A 164 -7.46 13.30 1.77
C GLY A 164 -8.52 14.41 1.80
N TRP A 165 -8.93 14.75 3.01
CA TRP A 165 -9.83 15.89 3.24
C TRP A 165 -9.06 17.20 3.42
N GLU A 166 -9.66 18.29 2.94
CA GLU A 166 -9.07 19.62 3.10
C GLU A 166 -9.18 20.10 4.55
N ASN A 167 -10.35 19.92 5.16
CA ASN A 167 -10.65 20.36 6.50
C ASN A 167 -10.45 19.27 7.55
N SER A 168 -10.30 19.65 8.80
CA SER A 168 -10.26 18.73 9.94
C SER A 168 -11.65 18.39 10.49
N GLU A 169 -12.70 18.97 9.94
CA GLU A 169 -14.08 18.67 10.33
C GLU A 169 -14.38 17.19 10.09
N PRO A 170 -14.77 16.46 11.15
CA PRO A 170 -15.02 15.03 11.04
C PRO A 170 -16.39 14.79 10.39
N THR A 171 -16.44 14.85 9.08
CA THR A 171 -17.67 14.62 8.30
C THR A 171 -17.40 13.74 7.10
N ASP A 172 -18.24 12.73 6.88
CA ASP A 172 -18.22 11.87 5.70
C ASP A 172 -18.71 12.56 4.41
N LYS A 173 -19.15 13.81 4.52
CA LYS A 173 -19.56 14.66 3.40
C LYS A 173 -18.44 15.53 2.85
N THR A 174 -17.23 15.44 3.43
CA THR A 174 -16.09 16.22 2.98
C THR A 174 -15.56 15.67 1.65
N GLN A 175 -15.33 16.58 0.72
CA GLN A 175 -14.77 16.26 -0.59
C GLN A 175 -13.34 15.72 -0.45
N GLN A 176 -13.03 14.67 -1.16
CA GLN A 176 -11.66 14.10 -1.22
C GLN A 176 -10.88 14.79 -2.34
N HIS A 177 -9.64 15.16 -2.02
CA HIS A 177 -8.69 15.77 -2.94
C HIS A 177 -7.42 14.92 -3.00
N LEU A 178 -6.65 15.04 -4.08
CA LEU A 178 -5.32 14.44 -4.14
C LEU A 178 -4.28 15.40 -3.57
N TYR A 179 -3.45 14.86 -2.72
CA TYR A 179 -2.33 15.55 -2.07
C TYR A 179 -1.01 14.85 -2.37
N ILE A 180 0.07 15.61 -2.31
CA ILE A 180 1.45 15.15 -2.38
C ILE A 180 2.27 15.81 -1.28
N ALA A 181 3.22 15.06 -0.70
CA ALA A 181 4.25 15.60 0.19
C ALA A 181 5.59 14.93 -0.08
N LYS A 182 6.68 15.64 0.20
CA LYS A 182 8.02 15.06 0.18
C LYS A 182 8.20 14.11 1.35
N MET A 183 8.97 13.05 1.14
CA MET A 183 9.39 12.12 2.18
C MET A 183 10.91 12.08 2.28
N GLU A 184 11.41 11.90 3.49
CA GLU A 184 12.82 11.61 3.77
C GLU A 184 13.11 10.13 3.55
N ASN A 185 12.19 9.31 4.00
CA ASN A 185 12.19 7.84 3.87
C ASN A 185 10.72 7.35 3.87
N PRO A 186 10.41 6.06 3.63
CA PRO A 186 9.04 5.60 3.52
C PRO A 186 8.14 5.79 4.76
N TRP A 187 8.70 6.16 5.91
CA TRP A 187 7.93 6.38 7.15
C TRP A 187 8.09 7.79 7.75
N THR A 188 8.75 8.71 7.03
CA THR A 188 8.98 10.08 7.54
C THR A 188 8.66 11.10 6.46
N MET A 189 7.65 11.94 6.72
CA MET A 189 7.37 13.09 5.87
C MET A 189 8.42 14.19 6.05
N ALA A 190 8.83 14.81 4.95
CA ALA A 190 9.80 15.90 4.90
C ALA A 190 9.16 17.27 4.59
N SER A 191 7.86 17.31 4.31
CA SER A 191 7.10 18.55 4.09
C SER A 191 5.65 18.39 4.53
N GLY A 192 4.96 19.50 4.73
CA GLY A 192 3.52 19.55 4.70
C GLY A 192 2.99 19.17 3.31
N ARG A 193 1.70 18.89 3.23
CA ARG A 193 1.03 18.48 1.99
C ARG A 193 0.82 19.66 1.03
N VAL A 194 0.77 19.32 -0.25
CA VAL A 194 0.35 20.21 -1.34
C VAL A 194 -0.82 19.56 -2.06
N LYS A 195 -1.91 20.28 -2.25
CA LYS A 195 -3.05 19.79 -3.03
C LYS A 195 -2.71 19.85 -4.52
N ILE A 196 -2.82 18.72 -5.22
CA ILE A 196 -2.48 18.61 -6.64
C ILE A 196 -3.71 18.40 -7.55
N SER A 197 -4.83 17.94 -6.99
CA SER A 197 -6.08 17.79 -7.75
C SER A 197 -7.29 17.89 -6.82
N SER A 198 -8.39 18.33 -7.39
CA SER A 198 -9.72 18.36 -6.77
C SER A 198 -10.74 17.74 -7.71
N PRO A 199 -11.77 17.06 -7.21
CA PRO A 199 -12.86 16.60 -8.06
C PRO A 199 -13.49 17.80 -8.77
N ASP A 200 -13.82 17.64 -10.05
CA ASP A 200 -14.62 18.60 -10.77
C ASP A 200 -16.07 18.48 -10.33
N ARG A 201 -16.75 19.62 -10.17
CA ARG A 201 -18.16 19.63 -9.69
C ARG A 201 -19.16 19.20 -10.75
N TYR A 202 -18.73 18.88 -11.94
CA TYR A 202 -19.58 18.60 -13.12
C TYR A 202 -19.63 17.12 -13.51
N TYR A 203 -19.35 16.21 -12.57
CA TYR A 203 -19.59 14.78 -12.77
C TYR A 203 -20.83 14.32 -12.02
#